data_e9d77a5c368af4221a823d265226c54a
#
_entry.id   e9d77a5c368af4221a823d265226c54a
#
_cell.length_a   1.000
_cell.length_b   1.000
_cell.length_c   1.000
_cell.angle_alpha   90.00
_cell.angle_beta   90.00
_cell.angle_gamma   90.00
#
_symmetry.space_group_name_H-M   'P 1'
#
loop_
_entity.id
_entity.type
_entity.pdbx_description
1 polymer ?
#
loop_
_entity_poly.entity_id
_entity_poly.type
_entity_poly.pdbx_seq_one_letter_code
_entity_poly.pdbx_strand_id
1 'polypeptide(L)'
;MNKTVTTGITRRSILKTTATAALITAVRTAFPSGAFAAAAGPEVTGAKLGFIALTDAAPLIVAKEKGLFEKHGLPDVDVAKQASWGATRDNLVLGGAANGIDGAHILSPLPYLMQTGKVTQNNQPVPMSILARLNYDSQGISVAKEYADTGVQLDSSRLKAAFEKKKAEGKEIKAAMTFPGGTHDLWVRYWLAAGGIDPDKDISTIVVPPPQMVANMKVGNMDVFCVGEPWNEQLVNQGIGFTAATTGELWKGHPEKALGMRTDWVEKNPNAAKALLMAVMEAQQWCDSMDNKEEMSAILGKRQWFNVPPKDVLGRLKGDINYGNGRVAHGTDLYMKFWAGGVSYPFKSHDTWFLAENIRWGKFTPDTDIKALVDKVNREDIWRQAAKDLGVAATDIPASSSRGKETFFDGKVFDPENPSAYLDSLAIKAAS
;
A
#
# COMPACT_ATOMS: atom_id res chain seq x y z
N MET A 1 8.13 -8.97 -79.09
CA MET A 1 7.89 -10.40 -78.85
C MET A 1 7.83 -10.62 -77.33
N ASN A 2 6.64 -10.53 -76.74
CA ASN A 2 6.43 -10.75 -75.32
C ASN A 2 5.99 -12.23 -75.12
N LYS A 3 6.77 -13.00 -74.41
CA LYS A 3 6.37 -14.36 -73.95
C LYS A 3 5.69 -14.27 -72.62
N THR A 4 4.41 -14.52 -72.60
CA THR A 4 3.59 -14.72 -71.41
C THR A 4 3.91 -16.14 -70.87
N VAL A 5 4.42 -16.22 -69.62
CA VAL A 5 4.62 -17.48 -68.88
C VAL A 5 3.37 -17.69 -68.03
N THR A 6 2.55 -18.66 -68.47
CA THR A 6 1.43 -19.21 -67.67
C THR A 6 1.96 -20.29 -66.75
N THR A 7 2.05 -20.02 -65.45
CA THR A 7 2.33 -21.01 -64.41
C THR A 7 1.06 -21.80 -64.11
N GLY A 8 0.97 -23.02 -64.65
CA GLY A 8 -0.12 -23.96 -64.37
C GLY A 8 -0.03 -24.55 -62.97
N ILE A 9 -1.11 -24.42 -62.21
CA ILE A 9 -1.27 -25.06 -60.89
C ILE A 9 -1.35 -26.58 -61.10
N THR A 10 -0.41 -27.35 -60.59
CA THR A 10 -0.35 -28.82 -60.79
C THR A 10 -1.28 -29.51 -59.76
N ARG A 11 -1.87 -30.66 -60.17
CA ARG A 11 -2.73 -31.53 -59.32
C ARG A 11 -2.08 -31.89 -58.00
N ARG A 12 -0.75 -31.88 -57.90
CA ARG A 12 0.01 -32.17 -56.68
C ARG A 12 0.01 -31.02 -55.68
N SER A 13 -0.17 -29.77 -56.14
CA SER A 13 -0.30 -28.58 -55.32
C SER A 13 -1.70 -28.55 -54.66
N ILE A 14 -2.73 -28.92 -55.40
CA ILE A 14 -4.12 -28.96 -54.91
C ILE A 14 -4.30 -30.07 -53.82
N LEU A 15 -3.66 -31.23 -53.98
CA LEU A 15 -3.70 -32.31 -53.01
C LEU A 15 -2.97 -32.00 -51.69
N LYS A 16 -1.90 -31.20 -51.73
CA LYS A 16 -1.24 -30.72 -50.49
C LYS A 16 -2.07 -29.71 -49.74
N THR A 17 -2.77 -28.82 -50.44
CA THR A 17 -3.62 -27.79 -49.81
C THR A 17 -4.90 -28.42 -49.22
N THR A 18 -5.48 -29.41 -49.87
CA THR A 18 -6.65 -30.14 -49.37
C THR A 18 -6.31 -31.04 -48.17
N ALA A 19 -5.13 -31.68 -48.16
CA ALA A 19 -4.69 -32.47 -47.01
C ALA A 19 -4.44 -31.64 -45.77
N THR A 20 -3.87 -30.42 -45.92
CA THR A 20 -3.67 -29.49 -44.79
C THR A 20 -4.98 -28.94 -44.25
N ALA A 21 -5.94 -28.61 -45.12
CA ALA A 21 -7.26 -28.16 -44.72
C ALA A 21 -8.07 -29.29 -44.04
N ALA A 22 -7.98 -30.53 -44.50
CA ALA A 22 -8.63 -31.67 -43.87
C ALA A 22 -8.01 -32.02 -42.51
N LEU A 23 -6.69 -31.86 -42.31
CA LEU A 23 -6.06 -32.01 -40.99
C LEU A 23 -6.49 -30.95 -40.00
N ILE A 24 -6.61 -29.68 -40.44
CA ILE A 24 -7.09 -28.57 -39.58
C ILE A 24 -8.54 -28.78 -39.19
N THR A 25 -9.38 -29.29 -40.09
CA THR A 25 -10.80 -29.59 -39.81
C THR A 25 -10.95 -30.80 -38.90
N ALA A 26 -10.14 -31.86 -39.08
CA ALA A 26 -10.13 -33.04 -38.22
C ALA A 26 -9.63 -32.74 -36.80
N VAL A 27 -8.66 -31.84 -36.65
CA VAL A 27 -8.19 -31.38 -35.33
C VAL A 27 -9.32 -30.58 -34.65
N ARG A 28 -10.07 -29.76 -35.37
CA ARG A 28 -11.22 -29.01 -34.78
C ARG A 28 -12.39 -29.89 -34.36
N THR A 29 -12.62 -31.04 -35.01
CA THR A 29 -13.69 -31.97 -34.65
C THR A 29 -13.30 -32.94 -33.54
N ALA A 30 -11.99 -33.23 -33.39
CA ALA A 30 -11.49 -34.10 -32.32
C ALA A 30 -11.32 -33.40 -30.98
N PHE A 31 -11.18 -32.09 -31.01
CA PHE A 31 -11.04 -31.25 -29.80
C PHE A 31 -12.10 -30.13 -29.84
N PRO A 32 -13.22 -30.30 -29.12
CA PRO A 32 -14.18 -29.21 -28.96
C PRO A 32 -13.49 -27.95 -28.43
N SER A 33 -13.92 -26.79 -28.92
CA SER A 33 -13.34 -25.46 -28.70
C SER A 33 -13.19 -25.00 -27.21
N GLY A 34 -13.03 -25.91 -26.28
CA GLY A 34 -12.69 -25.71 -24.89
C GLY A 34 -11.37 -26.34 -24.45
N ALA A 35 -10.74 -27.19 -25.29
CA ALA A 35 -9.54 -27.94 -24.90
C ALA A 35 -8.20 -27.22 -25.25
N PHE A 36 -8.28 -26.14 -26.05
CA PHE A 36 -7.16 -25.23 -26.37
C PHE A 36 -7.63 -23.78 -26.28
N ALA A 37 -8.33 -23.42 -25.23
CA ALA A 37 -8.32 -22.02 -24.83
C ALA A 37 -6.88 -21.75 -24.38
N ALA A 38 -6.05 -21.19 -25.26
CA ALA A 38 -4.91 -20.41 -24.82
C ALA A 38 -5.46 -19.54 -23.69
N ALA A 39 -4.83 -19.55 -22.52
CA ALA A 39 -5.27 -18.71 -21.42
C ALA A 39 -5.52 -17.32 -22.00
N ALA A 40 -6.77 -16.83 -21.93
CA ALA A 40 -7.13 -15.57 -22.55
C ALA A 40 -6.17 -14.53 -21.96
N GLY A 41 -5.41 -13.84 -22.82
CA GLY A 41 -4.52 -12.77 -22.37
C GLY A 41 -5.32 -11.67 -21.66
N PRO A 42 -4.63 -10.64 -21.11
CA PRO A 42 -5.31 -9.48 -20.53
C PRO A 42 -6.34 -8.89 -21.49
N GLU A 43 -7.50 -8.48 -20.97
CA GLU A 43 -8.59 -7.85 -21.72
C GLU A 43 -8.23 -6.45 -22.24
N VAL A 44 -7.27 -5.81 -21.55
CA VAL A 44 -6.72 -4.49 -21.86
C VAL A 44 -5.19 -4.52 -21.71
N THR A 45 -4.52 -3.60 -22.39
CA THR A 45 -3.04 -3.50 -22.38
C THR A 45 -2.50 -2.60 -21.27
N GLY A 46 -3.37 -1.93 -20.49
CA GLY A 46 -2.93 -1.00 -19.47
C GLY A 46 -3.95 -0.70 -18.38
N ALA A 47 -3.47 0.01 -17.39
CA ALA A 47 -4.23 0.61 -16.30
C ALA A 47 -3.54 1.90 -15.87
N LYS A 48 -4.29 2.85 -15.31
CA LYS A 48 -3.73 4.04 -14.69
C LYS A 48 -3.64 3.83 -13.18
N LEU A 49 -2.41 3.78 -12.65
CA LEU A 49 -2.14 3.57 -11.23
C LEU A 49 -1.62 4.85 -10.58
N GLY A 50 -2.22 5.24 -9.46
CA GLY A 50 -1.75 6.36 -8.65
C GLY A 50 -0.72 5.93 -7.62
N PHE A 51 0.24 6.81 -7.28
CA PHE A 51 1.12 6.63 -6.13
C PHE A 51 1.44 7.96 -5.45
N ILE A 52 1.76 7.91 -4.18
CA ILE A 52 2.35 9.01 -3.43
C ILE A 52 3.87 8.77 -3.32
N ALA A 53 4.67 9.84 -3.31
CA ALA A 53 6.13 9.75 -3.13
C ALA A 53 6.49 9.27 -1.73
N LEU A 54 6.40 7.97 -1.53
CA LEU A 54 6.68 7.20 -0.33
C LEU A 54 7.40 5.90 -0.73
N THR A 55 8.36 5.47 0.06
CA THR A 55 9.18 4.28 -0.24
C THR A 55 8.33 3.01 -0.42
N ASP A 56 7.18 2.95 0.24
CA ASP A 56 6.24 1.83 0.11
C ASP A 56 5.50 1.77 -1.25
N ALA A 57 5.66 2.79 -2.12
CA ALA A 57 5.22 2.74 -3.52
C ALA A 57 6.22 2.01 -4.44
N ALA A 58 7.37 1.60 -3.93
CA ALA A 58 8.44 0.99 -4.71
C ALA A 58 7.98 -0.17 -5.61
N PRO A 59 7.11 -1.11 -5.18
CA PRO A 59 6.69 -2.20 -6.06
C PRO A 59 6.05 -1.73 -7.37
N LEU A 60 5.24 -0.67 -7.36
CA LEU A 60 4.63 -0.12 -8.57
C LEU A 60 5.68 0.55 -9.47
N ILE A 61 6.57 1.34 -8.86
CA ILE A 61 7.62 2.07 -9.57
C ILE A 61 8.63 1.10 -10.20
N VAL A 62 9.07 0.10 -9.44
CA VAL A 62 10.01 -0.93 -9.90
C VAL A 62 9.37 -1.78 -10.99
N ALA A 63 8.10 -2.16 -10.87
CA ALA A 63 7.40 -2.88 -11.92
C ALA A 63 7.41 -2.10 -13.25
N LYS A 64 7.24 -0.78 -13.20
CA LYS A 64 7.31 0.09 -14.39
C LYS A 64 8.74 0.20 -14.91
N GLU A 65 9.72 0.53 -14.07
CA GLU A 65 11.11 0.76 -14.45
C GLU A 65 11.82 -0.50 -14.98
N LYS A 66 11.40 -1.68 -14.52
CA LYS A 66 11.96 -2.97 -14.96
C LYS A 66 11.13 -3.67 -16.04
N GLY A 67 10.10 -3.02 -16.59
CA GLY A 67 9.29 -3.59 -17.66
C GLY A 67 8.45 -4.80 -17.24
N LEU A 68 8.17 -4.98 -15.94
CA LEU A 68 7.42 -6.16 -15.46
C LEU A 68 5.96 -6.12 -15.90
N PHE A 69 5.36 -4.94 -16.02
CA PHE A 69 4.01 -4.83 -16.58
C PHE A 69 3.97 -5.29 -18.04
N GLU A 70 4.93 -4.86 -18.87
CA GLU A 70 5.05 -5.32 -20.26
C GLU A 70 5.27 -6.85 -20.35
N LYS A 71 6.15 -7.40 -19.49
CA LYS A 71 6.38 -8.84 -19.35
C LYS A 71 5.08 -9.63 -19.15
N HIS A 72 4.13 -9.07 -18.41
CA HIS A 72 2.83 -9.68 -18.14
C HIS A 72 1.72 -9.24 -19.11
N GLY A 73 2.09 -8.66 -20.26
CA GLY A 73 1.14 -8.29 -21.33
C GLY A 73 0.42 -6.95 -21.11
N LEU A 74 0.94 -6.07 -20.24
CA LEU A 74 0.37 -4.78 -19.90
C LEU A 74 1.35 -3.62 -20.22
N PRO A 75 1.80 -3.42 -21.47
CA PRO A 75 2.80 -2.40 -21.82
C PRO A 75 2.34 -0.97 -21.53
N ASP A 76 1.03 -0.72 -21.53
CA ASP A 76 0.43 0.61 -21.43
C ASP A 76 0.06 1.00 -19.97
N VAL A 77 0.57 0.27 -18.94
CA VAL A 77 0.37 0.69 -17.55
C VAL A 77 1.08 2.01 -17.30
N ASP A 78 0.32 3.00 -16.83
CA ASP A 78 0.82 4.29 -16.35
C ASP A 78 0.86 4.32 -14.82
N VAL A 79 1.98 4.80 -14.26
CA VAL A 79 2.19 4.95 -12.81
C VAL A 79 2.36 6.44 -12.51
N ALA A 80 1.27 7.09 -12.12
CA ALA A 80 1.13 8.53 -12.02
C ALA A 80 1.23 9.05 -10.58
N LYS A 81 2.16 9.98 -10.35
CA LYS A 81 2.31 10.63 -9.04
C LYS A 81 1.06 11.42 -8.67
N GLN A 82 0.56 11.21 -7.47
CA GLN A 82 -0.53 11.95 -6.87
C GLN A 82 0.00 12.98 -5.85
N ALA A 83 -0.65 14.13 -5.78
CA ALA A 83 -0.21 15.22 -4.87
C ALA A 83 -0.51 14.94 -3.40
N SER A 84 -1.58 14.18 -3.11
CA SER A 84 -2.05 13.84 -1.77
C SER A 84 -2.97 12.64 -1.79
N TRP A 85 -3.27 12.06 -0.62
CA TRP A 85 -4.28 11.00 -0.50
C TRP A 85 -5.70 11.48 -0.85
N GLY A 86 -6.00 12.77 -0.62
CA GLY A 86 -7.24 13.39 -1.10
C GLY A 86 -7.32 13.38 -2.62
N ALA A 87 -6.25 13.77 -3.32
CA ALA A 87 -6.17 13.72 -4.78
C ALA A 87 -6.25 12.27 -5.30
N THR A 88 -5.59 11.32 -4.63
CA THR A 88 -5.70 9.88 -4.96
C THR A 88 -7.15 9.40 -4.88
N ARG A 89 -7.85 9.72 -3.78
CA ARG A 89 -9.28 9.41 -3.61
C ARG A 89 -10.11 10.02 -4.73
N ASP A 90 -9.94 11.30 -5.02
CA ASP A 90 -10.75 12.00 -6.03
C ASP A 90 -10.51 11.44 -7.43
N ASN A 91 -9.27 11.10 -7.76
CA ASN A 91 -8.94 10.46 -9.04
C ASN A 91 -9.45 9.02 -9.14
N LEU A 92 -9.52 8.27 -8.02
CA LEU A 92 -10.20 6.97 -7.96
C LEU A 92 -11.72 7.11 -8.12
N VAL A 93 -12.34 8.18 -7.57
CA VAL A 93 -13.77 8.46 -7.80
C VAL A 93 -14.04 8.68 -9.28
N LEU A 94 -13.18 9.44 -9.98
CA LEU A 94 -13.31 9.68 -11.42
C LEU A 94 -13.12 8.39 -12.23
N GLY A 95 -12.15 7.57 -11.88
CA GLY A 95 -11.75 6.38 -12.65
C GLY A 95 -10.93 6.71 -13.91
N GLY A 96 -10.14 5.74 -14.38
CA GLY A 96 -9.22 5.92 -15.51
C GLY A 96 -9.89 6.35 -16.81
N ALA A 97 -11.10 5.89 -17.08
CA ALA A 97 -11.88 6.24 -18.26
C ALA A 97 -12.28 7.73 -18.29
N ALA A 98 -12.42 8.39 -17.12
CA ALA A 98 -12.75 9.81 -16.99
C ALA A 98 -11.52 10.66 -16.57
N ASN A 99 -10.33 10.28 -17.01
CA ASN A 99 -9.05 10.92 -16.72
C ASN A 99 -8.60 10.87 -15.25
N GLY A 100 -9.23 10.02 -14.44
CA GLY A 100 -8.76 9.63 -13.13
C GLY A 100 -7.81 8.44 -13.19
N ILE A 101 -7.85 7.58 -12.16
CA ILE A 101 -7.03 6.37 -12.03
C ILE A 101 -7.90 5.13 -11.77
N ASP A 102 -7.42 3.96 -12.20
CA ASP A 102 -8.10 2.66 -12.03
C ASP A 102 -7.74 1.99 -10.72
N GLY A 103 -6.59 2.33 -10.17
CA GLY A 103 -6.06 1.80 -8.92
C GLY A 103 -4.93 2.64 -8.38
N ALA A 104 -4.41 2.25 -7.22
CA ALA A 104 -3.32 2.98 -6.58
C ALA A 104 -2.56 2.11 -5.56
N HIS A 105 -1.30 2.50 -5.32
CA HIS A 105 -0.69 2.36 -4.03
C HIS A 105 -1.50 3.20 -3.05
N ILE A 106 -2.11 2.59 -2.02
CA ILE A 106 -3.11 3.25 -1.19
C ILE A 106 -2.98 2.88 0.29
N LEU A 107 -3.37 3.80 1.18
CA LEU A 107 -3.52 3.51 2.61
C LEU A 107 -4.51 2.36 2.80
N SER A 108 -4.12 1.29 3.50
CA SER A 108 -4.93 0.07 3.62
C SER A 108 -6.38 0.29 4.09
N PRO A 109 -6.71 1.24 5.01
CA PRO A 109 -8.10 1.51 5.37
C PRO A 109 -8.92 2.25 4.30
N LEU A 110 -8.26 3.00 3.39
CA LEU A 110 -8.96 3.91 2.47
C LEU A 110 -9.92 3.20 1.50
N PRO A 111 -9.62 2.01 0.95
CA PRO A 111 -10.59 1.25 0.17
C PRO A 111 -11.90 0.98 0.90
N TYR A 112 -11.88 0.70 2.20
CA TYR A 112 -13.07 0.48 3.02
C TYR A 112 -13.87 1.76 3.23
N LEU A 113 -13.18 2.87 3.48
CA LEU A 113 -13.80 4.18 3.62
C LEU A 113 -14.45 4.65 2.32
N MET A 114 -13.83 4.36 1.17
CA MET A 114 -14.41 4.64 -0.15
C MET A 114 -15.57 3.69 -0.49
N GLN A 115 -15.43 2.38 -0.20
CA GLN A 115 -16.46 1.37 -0.40
C GLN A 115 -17.77 1.74 0.30
N THR A 116 -17.70 2.43 1.43
CA THR A 116 -18.84 2.85 2.24
C THR A 116 -19.27 4.30 2.04
N GLY A 117 -18.58 5.04 1.19
CA GLY A 117 -18.85 6.46 0.95
C GLY A 117 -18.40 7.42 2.07
N LYS A 118 -17.74 6.93 3.11
CA LYS A 118 -17.37 7.72 4.30
C LYS A 118 -16.42 8.89 4.01
N VAL A 119 -15.69 8.83 2.91
CA VAL A 119 -14.68 9.85 2.53
C VAL A 119 -14.89 10.40 1.12
N THR A 120 -15.96 10.04 0.45
CA THR A 120 -16.29 10.49 -0.90
C THR A 120 -17.33 11.61 -0.87
N GLN A 121 -17.41 12.40 -1.93
CA GLN A 121 -18.40 13.48 -2.03
C GLN A 121 -19.82 12.91 -1.97
N ASN A 122 -20.70 13.61 -1.24
CA ASN A 122 -22.11 13.22 -1.05
C ASN A 122 -22.29 11.80 -0.50
N ASN A 123 -21.28 11.27 0.20
CA ASN A 123 -21.28 9.90 0.73
C ASN A 123 -21.56 8.82 -0.33
N GLN A 124 -21.19 9.06 -1.58
CA GLN A 124 -21.39 8.09 -2.65
C GLN A 124 -20.35 6.97 -2.57
N PRO A 125 -20.78 5.71 -2.40
CA PRO A 125 -19.87 4.58 -2.39
C PRO A 125 -19.09 4.46 -3.71
N VAL A 126 -17.78 4.19 -3.58
CA VAL A 126 -16.92 3.81 -4.70
C VAL A 126 -16.41 2.41 -4.41
N PRO A 127 -16.91 1.37 -5.10
CA PRO A 127 -16.48 0.00 -4.89
C PRO A 127 -15.00 -0.18 -5.14
N MET A 128 -14.31 -0.76 -4.15
CA MET A 128 -12.87 -0.97 -4.17
C MET A 128 -12.53 -2.44 -3.90
N SER A 129 -11.43 -2.88 -4.48
CA SER A 129 -10.84 -4.22 -4.31
C SER A 129 -9.39 -4.09 -3.86
N ILE A 130 -9.01 -4.75 -2.78
CA ILE A 130 -7.61 -4.88 -2.33
C ILE A 130 -7.05 -6.18 -2.93
N LEU A 131 -6.05 -6.06 -3.82
CA LEU A 131 -5.45 -7.21 -4.48
C LEU A 131 -4.22 -7.74 -3.74
N ALA A 132 -3.47 -6.87 -3.05
CA ALA A 132 -2.28 -7.23 -2.28
C ALA A 132 -1.98 -6.21 -1.18
N ARG A 133 -1.17 -6.60 -0.19
CA ARG A 133 -0.37 -5.65 0.60
C ARG A 133 0.88 -5.31 -0.18
N LEU A 134 1.31 -4.06 -0.09
CA LEU A 134 2.53 -3.64 -0.77
C LEU A 134 3.76 -3.73 0.12
N ASN A 135 3.58 -3.52 1.44
CA ASN A 135 4.66 -3.57 2.41
C ASN A 135 4.20 -3.84 3.83
N TYR A 136 5.16 -4.25 4.67
CA TYR A 136 5.07 -4.22 6.12
C TYR A 136 6.08 -3.24 6.69
N ASP A 137 5.79 -2.71 7.89
CA ASP A 137 6.65 -1.84 8.70
C ASP A 137 7.04 -0.50 8.02
N SER A 138 8.00 0.20 8.64
CA SER A 138 8.72 1.36 8.08
C SER A 138 7.89 2.62 7.81
N GLN A 139 6.97 2.92 8.73
CA GLN A 139 6.51 4.28 8.92
C GLN A 139 7.23 4.86 10.15
N GLY A 140 7.21 6.17 10.33
CA GLY A 140 7.80 6.82 11.48
C GLY A 140 6.86 7.80 12.15
N ILE A 141 6.94 7.87 13.48
CA ILE A 141 6.38 8.95 14.27
C ILE A 141 7.52 9.87 14.64
N SER A 142 7.51 11.07 14.08
CA SER A 142 8.57 12.05 14.27
C SER A 142 8.06 13.27 15.05
N VAL A 143 8.96 13.85 15.83
CA VAL A 143 8.66 14.92 16.79
C VAL A 143 9.60 16.09 16.53
N ALA A 144 9.11 17.31 16.73
CA ALA A 144 9.90 18.53 16.56
C ALA A 144 11.09 18.56 17.52
N LYS A 145 12.18 19.17 17.08
CA LYS A 145 13.46 19.22 17.84
C LYS A 145 13.30 19.82 19.23
N GLU A 146 12.38 20.76 19.43
CA GLU A 146 12.11 21.39 20.73
C GLU A 146 11.73 20.40 21.85
N TYR A 147 11.29 19.20 21.51
CA TYR A 147 10.93 18.12 22.45
C TYR A 147 12.06 17.12 22.73
N ALA A 148 13.27 17.34 22.23
CA ALA A 148 14.38 16.37 22.36
C ALA A 148 14.69 16.03 23.83
N ASP A 149 14.66 17.04 24.72
CA ASP A 149 14.98 16.88 26.14
C ASP A 149 13.92 16.08 26.92
N THR A 150 12.74 15.81 26.33
CA THR A 150 11.71 14.97 26.96
C THR A 150 12.11 13.50 27.00
N GLY A 151 13.05 13.10 26.14
CA GLY A 151 13.46 11.70 25.97
C GLY A 151 12.34 10.81 25.44
N VAL A 152 11.36 11.38 24.72
CA VAL A 152 10.24 10.64 24.14
C VAL A 152 10.72 9.61 23.11
N GLN A 153 10.17 8.41 23.21
CA GLN A 153 10.33 7.28 22.31
C GLN A 153 8.96 6.57 22.16
N LEU A 154 8.87 5.27 22.40
CA LEU A 154 7.59 4.54 22.41
C LEU A 154 6.60 5.09 23.46
N ASP A 155 7.09 5.53 24.61
CA ASP A 155 6.28 6.13 25.67
C ASP A 155 6.00 7.60 25.36
N SER A 156 4.87 7.87 24.72
CA SER A 156 4.42 9.25 24.39
C SER A 156 4.02 10.07 25.61
N SER A 157 3.81 9.45 26.80
CA SER A 157 3.48 10.17 28.03
C SER A 157 4.54 11.20 28.42
N ARG A 158 5.78 11.01 28.00
CA ARG A 158 6.90 11.93 28.18
C ARG A 158 6.69 13.30 27.53
N LEU A 159 5.76 13.42 26.58
CA LEU A 159 5.40 14.70 25.98
C LEU A 159 4.42 15.51 26.81
N LYS A 160 3.69 14.91 27.77
CA LYS A 160 2.59 15.56 28.49
C LYS A 160 3.01 16.88 29.13
N ALA A 161 4.09 16.89 29.91
CA ALA A 161 4.53 18.09 30.61
C ALA A 161 4.91 19.23 29.65
N ALA A 162 5.56 18.89 28.53
CA ALA A 162 5.92 19.88 27.51
C ALA A 162 4.68 20.38 26.75
N PHE A 163 3.72 19.53 26.46
CA PHE A 163 2.45 19.92 25.85
C PHE A 163 1.61 20.81 26.76
N GLU A 164 1.50 20.47 28.06
CA GLU A 164 0.80 21.32 29.05
C GLU A 164 1.45 22.71 29.17
N LYS A 165 2.79 22.76 29.20
CA LYS A 165 3.51 24.05 29.22
C LYS A 165 3.18 24.88 27.98
N LYS A 166 3.20 24.28 26.79
CA LYS A 166 2.91 24.98 25.53
C LYS A 166 1.46 25.45 25.46
N LYS A 167 0.51 24.64 25.96
CA LYS A 167 -0.91 25.04 26.10
C LYS A 167 -1.09 26.21 27.07
N ALA A 168 -0.36 26.22 28.20
CA ALA A 168 -0.39 27.31 29.17
C ALA A 168 0.12 28.64 28.57
N GLU A 169 0.94 28.59 27.54
CA GLU A 169 1.38 29.73 26.74
C GLU A 169 0.33 30.16 25.68
N GLY A 170 -0.84 29.56 25.67
CA GLY A 170 -1.90 29.81 24.67
C GLY A 170 -1.62 29.24 23.28
N LYS A 171 -0.68 28.31 23.17
CA LYS A 171 -0.32 27.67 21.89
C LYS A 171 -0.99 26.31 21.72
N GLU A 172 -1.42 26.05 20.52
CA GLU A 172 -2.03 24.77 20.13
C GLU A 172 -0.95 23.70 19.90
N ILE A 173 -1.22 22.46 20.30
CA ILE A 173 -0.40 21.28 19.96
C ILE A 173 -0.99 20.65 18.71
N LYS A 174 -0.15 20.39 17.71
CA LYS A 174 -0.60 19.84 16.44
C LYS A 174 0.12 18.54 16.09
N ALA A 175 -0.66 17.49 15.85
CA ALA A 175 -0.17 16.25 15.27
C ALA A 175 -0.63 16.11 13.83
N ALA A 176 0.32 15.95 12.89
CA ALA A 176 0.00 15.81 11.50
C ALA A 176 -0.08 14.33 11.08
N MET A 177 -1.07 14.04 10.27
CA MET A 177 -1.25 12.77 9.57
C MET A 177 -1.55 13.05 8.09
N THR A 178 -1.63 12.02 7.27
CA THR A 178 -1.72 12.21 5.82
C THR A 178 -3.14 12.11 5.28
N PHE A 179 -4.03 11.43 6.01
CA PHE A 179 -5.44 11.26 5.66
C PHE A 179 -6.24 10.74 6.87
N PRO A 180 -7.40 11.33 7.21
CA PRO A 180 -8.23 10.90 8.34
C PRO A 180 -8.71 9.44 8.18
N GLY A 181 -8.50 8.61 9.21
CA GLY A 181 -8.83 7.18 9.18
C GLY A 181 -7.86 6.33 8.36
N GLY A 182 -6.82 6.92 7.75
CA GLY A 182 -5.73 6.20 7.09
C GLY A 182 -4.69 5.68 8.08
N THR A 183 -3.74 4.87 7.61
CA THR A 183 -2.76 4.20 8.48
C THR A 183 -1.97 5.17 9.35
N HIS A 184 -1.48 6.28 8.80
CA HIS A 184 -0.70 7.26 9.57
C HIS A 184 -1.52 7.96 10.67
N ASP A 185 -2.83 8.20 10.44
CA ASP A 185 -3.74 8.71 11.45
C ASP A 185 -3.93 7.69 12.58
N LEU A 186 -4.15 6.42 12.21
CA LEU A 186 -4.32 5.35 13.19
C LEU A 186 -3.05 5.15 14.04
N TRP A 187 -1.85 5.18 13.43
CA TRP A 187 -0.59 5.02 14.17
C TRP A 187 -0.32 6.16 15.16
N VAL A 188 -0.44 7.41 14.74
CA VAL A 188 -0.17 8.54 15.64
C VAL A 188 -1.20 8.62 16.76
N ARG A 189 -2.46 8.35 16.47
CA ARG A 189 -3.53 8.28 17.48
C ARG A 189 -3.31 7.15 18.47
N TYR A 190 -2.95 5.96 17.98
CA TYR A 190 -2.66 4.81 18.83
C TYR A 190 -1.50 5.12 19.80
N TRP A 191 -0.38 5.62 19.28
CA TRP A 191 0.80 5.97 20.07
C TRP A 191 0.52 7.04 21.12
N LEU A 192 -0.18 8.12 20.76
CA LEU A 192 -0.57 9.18 21.71
C LEU A 192 -1.50 8.63 22.79
N ALA A 193 -2.52 7.88 22.41
CA ALA A 193 -3.50 7.32 23.33
C ALA A 193 -2.88 6.31 24.30
N ALA A 194 -1.91 5.50 23.87
CA ALA A 194 -1.18 4.57 24.72
C ALA A 194 -0.41 5.29 25.84
N GLY A 195 0.13 6.48 25.58
CA GLY A 195 0.72 7.35 26.58
C GLY A 195 -0.30 8.20 27.37
N GLY A 196 -1.60 8.02 27.14
CA GLY A 196 -2.67 8.74 27.81
C GLY A 196 -2.81 10.20 27.36
N ILE A 197 -2.49 10.49 26.10
CA ILE A 197 -2.77 11.77 25.42
C ILE A 197 -3.97 11.53 24.50
N ASP A 198 -5.10 12.19 24.74
CA ASP A 198 -6.31 12.05 23.92
C ASP A 198 -6.15 12.86 22.63
N PRO A 199 -6.06 12.21 21.45
CA PRO A 199 -5.80 12.92 20.19
C PRO A 199 -6.98 13.78 19.70
N ASP A 200 -8.16 13.66 20.31
CA ASP A 200 -9.33 14.48 19.97
C ASP A 200 -9.57 15.62 20.99
N LYS A 201 -9.00 15.53 22.21
CA LYS A 201 -9.19 16.54 23.26
C LYS A 201 -7.92 17.32 23.58
N ASP A 202 -6.77 16.63 23.58
CA ASP A 202 -5.53 17.24 24.07
C ASP A 202 -4.72 17.93 22.97
N ILE A 203 -4.96 17.57 21.72
CA ILE A 203 -4.22 18.07 20.55
C ILE A 203 -5.15 18.32 19.37
N SER A 204 -4.65 19.04 18.37
CA SER A 204 -5.30 19.17 17.06
C SER A 204 -4.65 18.24 16.05
N THR A 205 -5.45 17.40 15.41
CA THR A 205 -4.96 16.60 14.28
C THR A 205 -5.13 17.38 12.98
N ILE A 206 -4.06 17.46 12.19
CA ILE A 206 -4.03 18.17 10.90
C ILE A 206 -3.61 17.26 9.75
N VAL A 207 -4.13 17.56 8.55
CA VAL A 207 -3.78 16.79 7.33
C VAL A 207 -2.66 17.51 6.59
N VAL A 208 -1.54 16.81 6.39
CA VAL A 208 -0.41 17.32 5.61
C VAL A 208 0.03 16.25 4.59
N PRO A 209 0.15 16.60 3.31
CA PRO A 209 0.68 15.67 2.30
C PRO A 209 2.11 15.24 2.63
N PRO A 210 2.48 13.96 2.41
CA PRO A 210 3.80 13.42 2.76
C PRO A 210 4.99 14.30 2.32
N PRO A 211 5.09 14.80 1.08
CA PRO A 211 6.22 15.62 0.65
C PRO A 211 6.31 17.00 1.34
N GLN A 212 5.28 17.40 2.07
CA GLN A 212 5.22 18.69 2.78
C GLN A 212 5.51 18.58 4.28
N MET A 213 5.64 17.35 4.82
CA MET A 213 5.82 17.14 6.28
C MET A 213 7.05 17.85 6.82
N VAL A 214 8.20 17.65 6.20
CA VAL A 214 9.48 18.23 6.65
C VAL A 214 9.43 19.77 6.63
N ALA A 215 8.93 20.36 5.54
CA ALA A 215 8.83 21.81 5.40
C ALA A 215 7.89 22.44 6.43
N ASN A 216 6.73 21.79 6.70
CA ASN A 216 5.78 22.27 7.69
C ASN A 216 6.31 22.16 9.13
N MET A 217 7.03 21.08 9.48
CA MET A 217 7.67 21.00 10.79
C MET A 217 8.79 22.02 10.95
N LYS A 218 9.58 22.27 9.90
CA LYS A 218 10.65 23.27 9.90
C LYS A 218 10.18 24.68 10.27
N VAL A 219 8.97 25.06 9.84
CA VAL A 219 8.39 26.37 10.12
C VAL A 219 7.48 26.37 11.36
N GLY A 220 7.45 25.28 12.14
CA GLY A 220 6.72 25.20 13.40
C GLY A 220 5.20 25.03 13.25
N ASN A 221 4.72 24.56 12.10
CA ASN A 221 3.29 24.33 11.87
C ASN A 221 2.74 23.08 12.56
N MET A 222 3.60 22.22 13.11
CA MET A 222 3.23 20.99 13.80
C MET A 222 4.29 20.58 14.82
N ASP A 223 3.89 19.80 15.80
CA ASP A 223 4.71 19.28 16.89
C ASP A 223 5.13 17.82 16.67
N VAL A 224 4.22 17.05 16.10
CA VAL A 224 4.35 15.62 15.84
C VAL A 224 3.80 15.32 14.46
N PHE A 225 4.34 14.32 13.79
CA PHE A 225 3.69 13.72 12.62
C PHE A 225 3.91 12.21 12.52
N CYS A 226 3.02 11.52 11.84
CA CYS A 226 3.26 10.17 11.34
C CYS A 226 3.19 10.17 9.81
N VAL A 227 4.21 9.59 9.19
CA VAL A 227 4.31 9.48 7.74
C VAL A 227 5.23 8.31 7.34
N GLY A 228 5.09 7.84 6.10
CA GLY A 228 6.02 6.87 5.51
C GLY A 228 7.38 7.48 5.14
N GLU A 229 8.36 6.60 4.92
CA GLU A 229 9.67 7.01 4.40
C GLU A 229 9.57 7.53 2.95
N PRO A 230 10.47 8.44 2.52
CA PRO A 230 11.74 8.83 3.17
C PRO A 230 11.64 10.08 4.06
N TRP A 231 10.47 10.57 4.40
CA TRP A 231 10.29 11.90 5.02
C TRP A 231 10.79 11.97 6.46
N ASN A 232 10.75 10.86 7.22
CA ASN A 232 11.35 10.82 8.56
C ASN A 232 12.88 10.86 8.50
N GLU A 233 13.49 10.10 7.59
CA GLU A 233 14.95 10.14 7.36
C GLU A 233 15.39 11.54 6.94
N GLN A 234 14.66 12.18 6.01
CA GLN A 234 14.95 13.53 5.56
C GLN A 234 14.82 14.56 6.68
N LEU A 235 13.83 14.43 7.57
CA LEU A 235 13.67 15.28 8.75
C LEU A 235 14.90 15.22 9.65
N VAL A 236 15.36 14.00 9.94
CA VAL A 236 16.53 13.75 10.79
C VAL A 236 17.79 14.28 10.12
N ASN A 237 18.01 14.01 8.83
CA ASN A 237 19.17 14.47 8.07
C ASN A 237 19.27 16.01 8.00
N GLN A 238 18.13 16.70 8.04
CA GLN A 238 18.08 18.17 8.08
C GLN A 238 18.15 18.76 9.49
N GLY A 239 18.17 17.91 10.54
CA GLY A 239 18.26 18.36 11.95
C GLY A 239 17.01 19.15 12.43
N ILE A 240 15.86 18.96 11.78
CA ILE A 240 14.60 19.67 12.07
C ILE A 240 13.85 19.02 13.23
N GLY A 241 13.97 17.72 13.38
CA GLY A 241 13.33 16.92 14.40
C GLY A 241 13.99 15.55 14.53
N PHE A 242 13.32 14.66 15.20
CA PHE A 242 13.79 13.29 15.42
C PHE A 242 12.62 12.30 15.32
N THR A 243 12.93 11.05 14.98
CA THR A 243 11.94 9.96 15.02
C THR A 243 11.84 9.44 16.44
N ALA A 244 10.70 9.57 17.07
CA ALA A 244 10.43 9.03 18.42
C ALA A 244 10.33 7.50 18.35
N ALA A 245 9.56 6.98 17.40
CA ALA A 245 9.40 5.55 17.18
C ALA A 245 9.18 5.24 15.69
N THR A 246 9.62 4.07 15.26
CA THR A 246 9.12 3.46 14.02
C THR A 246 7.84 2.70 14.34
N THR A 247 6.94 2.57 13.37
CA THR A 247 5.69 1.83 13.59
C THR A 247 5.91 0.34 13.77
N GLY A 248 7.02 -0.21 13.25
CA GLY A 248 7.45 -1.58 13.53
C GLY A 248 7.80 -1.82 15.00
N GLU A 249 8.16 -0.76 15.76
CA GLU A 249 8.32 -0.84 17.22
C GLU A 249 6.96 -0.86 17.93
N LEU A 250 5.90 -0.32 17.33
CA LEU A 250 4.54 -0.37 17.88
C LEU A 250 3.91 -1.76 17.67
N TRP A 251 4.07 -2.29 16.46
CA TRP A 251 3.58 -3.61 16.06
C TRP A 251 4.51 -4.16 14.97
N LYS A 252 5.36 -5.10 15.35
CA LYS A 252 6.34 -5.70 14.45
C LYS A 252 5.66 -6.48 13.33
N GLY A 253 6.06 -6.22 12.09
CA GLY A 253 5.48 -6.85 10.91
C GLY A 253 4.03 -6.41 10.67
N HIS A 254 3.69 -5.17 11.01
CA HIS A 254 2.37 -4.64 10.73
C HIS A 254 2.14 -4.37 9.24
N PRO A 255 0.89 -4.57 8.76
CA PRO A 255 0.52 -4.24 7.39
C PRO A 255 0.51 -2.72 7.18
N GLU A 256 0.84 -2.28 5.96
CA GLU A 256 0.81 -0.86 5.65
C GLU A 256 0.00 -0.55 4.39
N LYS A 257 0.64 -0.39 3.23
CA LYS A 257 -0.06 -0.01 2.01
C LYS A 257 -0.66 -1.22 1.29
N ALA A 258 -1.65 -0.94 0.49
CA ALA A 258 -2.28 -1.92 -0.37
C ALA A 258 -2.18 -1.54 -1.86
N LEU A 259 -2.25 -2.52 -2.72
CA LEU A 259 -2.66 -2.35 -4.11
C LEU A 259 -4.19 -2.35 -4.13
N GLY A 260 -4.77 -1.15 -4.12
CA GLY A 260 -6.21 -0.95 -4.20
C GLY A 260 -6.63 -0.62 -5.62
N MET A 261 -7.62 -1.32 -6.14
CA MET A 261 -8.16 -1.13 -7.48
C MET A 261 -9.66 -0.81 -7.38
N ARG A 262 -10.19 -0.09 -8.36
CA ARG A 262 -11.63 0.02 -8.54
C ARG A 262 -12.22 -1.36 -8.87
N THR A 263 -13.28 -1.74 -8.19
CA THR A 263 -13.91 -3.06 -8.38
C THR A 263 -14.46 -3.21 -9.80
N ASP A 264 -15.06 -2.17 -10.37
CA ASP A 264 -15.59 -2.19 -11.73
C ASP A 264 -14.51 -2.44 -12.80
N TRP A 265 -13.28 -1.93 -12.59
CA TRP A 265 -12.15 -2.22 -13.46
C TRP A 265 -11.69 -3.68 -13.32
N VAL A 266 -11.60 -4.20 -12.09
CA VAL A 266 -11.19 -5.58 -11.79
C VAL A 266 -12.19 -6.59 -12.38
N GLU A 267 -13.50 -6.36 -12.20
CA GLU A 267 -14.55 -7.24 -12.70
C GLU A 267 -14.64 -7.24 -14.23
N LYS A 268 -14.41 -6.08 -14.85
CA LYS A 268 -14.40 -5.96 -16.31
C LYS A 268 -13.16 -6.58 -16.95
N ASN A 269 -12.04 -6.59 -16.23
CA ASN A 269 -10.73 -7.00 -16.76
C ASN A 269 -10.04 -8.02 -15.83
N PRO A 270 -10.63 -9.20 -15.55
CA PRO A 270 -10.11 -10.13 -14.55
C PRO A 270 -8.73 -10.70 -14.89
N ASN A 271 -8.42 -10.93 -16.17
CA ASN A 271 -7.09 -11.41 -16.57
C ASN A 271 -6.05 -10.29 -16.50
N ALA A 272 -6.41 -9.06 -16.86
CA ALA A 272 -5.54 -7.90 -16.71
C ALA A 272 -5.27 -7.58 -15.22
N ALA A 273 -6.27 -7.71 -14.35
CA ALA A 273 -6.11 -7.52 -12.91
C ALA A 273 -5.12 -8.55 -12.31
N LYS A 274 -5.23 -9.81 -12.72
CA LYS A 274 -4.29 -10.86 -12.32
C LYS A 274 -2.89 -10.63 -12.88
N ALA A 275 -2.76 -10.27 -14.16
CA ALA A 275 -1.48 -9.96 -14.80
C ALA A 275 -0.78 -8.75 -14.15
N LEU A 276 -1.53 -7.71 -13.83
CA LEU A 276 -1.05 -6.52 -13.11
C LEU A 276 -0.53 -6.91 -11.72
N LEU A 277 -1.29 -7.72 -10.99
CA LEU A 277 -0.89 -8.22 -9.68
C LEU A 277 0.38 -9.07 -9.77
N MET A 278 0.52 -9.96 -10.77
CA MET A 278 1.72 -10.76 -10.98
C MET A 278 2.96 -9.87 -11.20
N ALA A 279 2.85 -8.81 -12.00
CA ALA A 279 3.93 -7.85 -12.19
C ALA A 279 4.34 -7.15 -10.88
N VAL A 280 3.36 -6.77 -10.06
CA VAL A 280 3.61 -6.15 -8.74
C VAL A 280 4.24 -7.15 -7.78
N MET A 281 3.81 -8.42 -7.76
CA MET A 281 4.39 -9.47 -6.91
C MET A 281 5.87 -9.74 -7.28
N GLU A 282 6.22 -9.80 -8.56
CA GLU A 282 7.63 -9.90 -8.99
C GLU A 282 8.44 -8.68 -8.54
N ALA A 283 7.87 -7.49 -8.67
CA ALA A 283 8.52 -6.27 -8.18
C ALA A 283 8.72 -6.30 -6.65
N GLN A 284 7.76 -6.82 -5.89
CA GLN A 284 7.88 -6.99 -4.44
C GLN A 284 9.01 -7.96 -4.08
N GLN A 285 9.13 -9.08 -4.78
CA GLN A 285 10.25 -10.03 -4.60
C GLN A 285 11.59 -9.35 -4.88
N TRP A 286 11.66 -8.58 -5.96
CA TRP A 286 12.87 -7.83 -6.28
C TRP A 286 13.20 -6.75 -5.24
N CYS A 287 12.19 -5.99 -4.79
CA CYS A 287 12.34 -4.95 -3.76
C CYS A 287 12.78 -5.51 -2.40
N ASP A 288 12.41 -6.75 -2.09
CA ASP A 288 12.70 -7.38 -0.80
C ASP A 288 14.19 -7.76 -0.66
N SER A 289 14.86 -8.07 -1.77
CA SER A 289 16.29 -8.44 -1.76
C SER A 289 17.17 -7.29 -1.27
N MET A 290 18.06 -7.59 -0.31
CA MET A 290 19.05 -6.63 0.20
C MET A 290 20.03 -6.16 -0.88
N ASP A 291 20.37 -7.02 -1.85
CA ASP A 291 21.29 -6.71 -2.95
C ASP A 291 20.72 -5.62 -3.88
N ASN A 292 19.41 -5.48 -3.91
CA ASN A 292 18.73 -4.53 -4.78
C ASN A 292 18.45 -3.16 -4.12
N LYS A 293 18.72 -2.99 -2.81
CA LYS A 293 18.35 -1.76 -2.08
C LYS A 293 19.05 -0.51 -2.60
N GLU A 294 20.29 -0.61 -3.08
CA GLU A 294 21.01 0.52 -3.68
C GLU A 294 20.39 0.93 -5.01
N GLU A 295 20.16 -0.03 -5.91
CA GLU A 295 19.47 0.25 -7.18
C GLU A 295 18.05 0.78 -6.94
N MET A 296 17.32 0.18 -5.99
CA MET A 296 15.99 0.64 -5.58
C MET A 296 16.01 2.10 -5.13
N SER A 297 16.96 2.48 -4.25
CA SER A 297 17.07 3.85 -3.76
C SER A 297 17.39 4.84 -4.89
N ALA A 298 18.24 4.43 -5.85
CA ALA A 298 18.57 5.24 -7.02
C ALA A 298 17.36 5.41 -7.96
N ILE A 299 16.56 4.35 -8.16
CA ILE A 299 15.31 4.42 -8.93
C ILE A 299 14.34 5.40 -8.27
N LEU A 300 14.04 5.20 -6.98
CA LEU A 300 13.08 6.01 -6.23
C LEU A 300 13.50 7.49 -6.14
N GLY A 301 14.79 7.76 -6.04
CA GLY A 301 15.36 9.11 -5.97
C GLY A 301 15.19 9.95 -7.24
N LYS A 302 14.91 9.33 -8.41
CA LYS A 302 14.74 10.03 -9.68
C LYS A 302 13.70 11.15 -9.59
N ARG A 303 13.91 12.23 -10.38
CA ARG A 303 13.05 13.42 -10.40
C ARG A 303 11.56 13.09 -10.68
N GLN A 304 11.31 12.12 -11.55
CA GLN A 304 9.95 11.72 -11.92
C GLN A 304 9.23 11.00 -10.76
N TRP A 305 9.99 10.35 -9.85
CA TRP A 305 9.44 9.61 -8.74
C TRP A 305 9.38 10.46 -7.47
N PHE A 306 10.42 10.45 -6.65
CA PHE A 306 10.41 11.17 -5.37
C PHE A 306 11.09 12.53 -5.43
N ASN A 307 12.12 12.65 -6.28
CA ASN A 307 13.00 13.82 -6.35
C ASN A 307 13.71 14.10 -5.01
N VAL A 308 14.27 13.04 -4.41
CA VAL A 308 15.04 13.10 -3.16
C VAL A 308 16.41 12.44 -3.37
N PRO A 309 17.44 12.83 -2.61
CA PRO A 309 18.72 12.14 -2.66
C PRO A 309 18.57 10.65 -2.28
N PRO A 310 19.20 9.71 -3.01
CA PRO A 310 19.13 8.28 -2.68
C PRO A 310 19.57 7.95 -1.24
N LYS A 311 20.47 8.74 -0.66
CA LYS A 311 20.92 8.59 0.74
C LYS A 311 19.78 8.78 1.76
N ASP A 312 18.76 9.57 1.44
CA ASP A 312 17.58 9.80 2.30
C ASP A 312 16.59 8.62 2.23
N VAL A 313 16.85 7.62 1.37
CA VAL A 313 16.02 6.42 1.19
C VAL A 313 16.74 5.17 1.69
N LEU A 314 18.07 5.08 1.43
CA LEU A 314 18.82 3.83 1.51
C LEU A 314 19.01 3.31 2.95
N GLY A 315 19.33 4.18 3.91
CA GLY A 315 19.66 3.78 5.28
C GLY A 315 18.52 2.93 5.89
N ARG A 316 17.34 3.49 5.96
CA ARG A 316 16.17 2.81 6.54
C ARG A 316 15.71 1.60 5.72
N LEU A 317 15.95 1.56 4.41
CA LEU A 317 15.71 0.37 3.60
C LEU A 317 16.61 -0.81 3.98
N LYS A 318 17.82 -0.54 4.48
CA LYS A 318 18.76 -1.56 4.94
C LYS A 318 18.66 -1.87 6.43
N GLY A 319 17.78 -1.20 7.15
CA GLY A 319 17.63 -1.36 8.59
C GLY A 319 18.63 -0.53 9.40
N ASP A 320 19.28 0.45 8.78
CA ASP A 320 20.12 1.44 9.44
C ASP A 320 19.27 2.67 9.77
N ILE A 321 18.90 2.82 11.04
CA ILE A 321 17.98 3.87 11.48
C ILE A 321 18.70 4.82 12.42
N ASN A 322 18.98 6.03 11.94
CA ASN A 322 19.31 7.14 12.80
C ASN A 322 18.01 7.82 13.24
N TYR A 323 17.72 7.79 14.53
CA TYR A 323 16.50 8.42 15.05
C TYR A 323 16.62 9.93 15.24
N GLY A 324 17.83 10.50 15.20
CA GLY A 324 18.09 11.94 15.32
C GLY A 324 18.14 12.49 16.75
N ASN A 325 18.00 11.62 17.76
CA ASN A 325 18.04 11.96 19.20
C ASN A 325 19.19 11.25 19.96
N GLY A 326 20.20 10.80 19.23
CA GLY A 326 21.32 10.00 19.76
C GLY A 326 21.08 8.50 19.71
N ARG A 327 19.87 8.03 19.46
CA ARG A 327 19.57 6.62 19.24
C ARG A 327 19.88 6.25 17.80
N VAL A 328 20.58 5.13 17.61
CA VAL A 328 20.92 4.56 16.31
C VAL A 328 20.68 3.04 16.38
N ALA A 329 20.13 2.47 15.33
CA ALA A 329 20.01 1.03 15.14
C ALA A 329 20.65 0.65 13.80
N HIS A 330 21.41 -0.46 13.79
CA HIS A 330 22.06 -0.99 12.60
C HIS A 330 21.60 -2.40 12.29
N GLY A 331 21.32 -2.68 11.02
CA GLY A 331 20.91 -4.00 10.56
C GLY A 331 19.69 -4.54 11.31
N THR A 332 18.82 -3.64 11.82
CA THR A 332 17.58 -4.04 12.49
C THR A 332 16.59 -4.62 11.49
N ASP A 333 15.73 -5.53 11.94
CA ASP A 333 14.65 -6.07 11.13
C ASP A 333 13.37 -5.19 11.08
N LEU A 334 13.44 -3.96 11.60
CA LEU A 334 12.40 -2.94 11.52
C LEU A 334 12.35 -2.20 10.16
N TYR A 335 13.15 -2.66 9.18
CA TYR A 335 13.10 -2.12 7.82
C TYR A 335 11.84 -2.55 7.07
N MET A 336 11.54 -1.82 6.00
CA MET A 336 10.41 -2.12 5.12
C MET A 336 10.60 -3.45 4.40
N LYS A 337 9.62 -4.34 4.56
CA LYS A 337 9.55 -5.64 3.91
C LYS A 337 8.48 -5.62 2.84
N PHE A 338 8.75 -6.30 1.72
CA PHE A 338 7.86 -6.29 0.57
C PHE A 338 7.30 -7.68 0.20
N TRP A 339 8.01 -8.75 0.55
CA TRP A 339 7.63 -10.11 0.15
C TRP A 339 7.75 -11.15 1.25
N ALA A 340 8.92 -11.31 1.87
CA ALA A 340 9.21 -12.38 2.82
C ALA A 340 8.24 -12.38 4.01
N GLY A 341 7.88 -13.58 4.49
CA GLY A 341 6.94 -13.73 5.61
C GLY A 341 5.48 -13.44 5.25
N GLY A 342 5.11 -13.54 3.96
CA GLY A 342 3.74 -13.38 3.51
C GLY A 342 3.29 -11.91 3.41
N VAL A 343 4.23 -10.97 3.30
CA VAL A 343 3.95 -9.52 3.25
C VAL A 343 2.95 -9.16 2.17
N SER A 344 3.11 -9.70 0.97
CA SER A 344 2.24 -9.41 -0.18
C SER A 344 0.80 -9.89 -0.01
N TYR A 345 0.61 -10.94 0.81
CA TYR A 345 -0.71 -11.54 0.98
C TYR A 345 -1.63 -10.63 1.81
N PRO A 346 -2.85 -10.34 1.31
CA PRO A 346 -3.76 -9.44 1.99
C PRO A 346 -4.54 -10.16 3.10
N PHE A 347 -3.91 -10.44 4.24
CA PHE A 347 -4.58 -11.07 5.37
C PHE A 347 -5.82 -10.30 5.80
N LYS A 348 -6.97 -10.97 5.86
CA LYS A 348 -8.23 -10.38 6.32
C LYS A 348 -8.18 -9.94 7.78
N SER A 349 -7.40 -10.65 8.62
CA SER A 349 -7.19 -10.25 10.02
C SER A 349 -6.58 -8.85 10.16
N HIS A 350 -5.73 -8.44 9.24
CA HIS A 350 -5.17 -7.09 9.22
C HIS A 350 -6.23 -6.03 8.90
N ASP A 351 -7.10 -6.33 7.94
CA ASP A 351 -8.21 -5.44 7.59
C ASP A 351 -9.21 -5.31 8.75
N THR A 352 -9.45 -6.40 9.46
CA THR A 352 -10.27 -6.40 10.67
C THR A 352 -9.71 -5.43 11.72
N TRP A 353 -8.40 -5.39 11.92
CA TRP A 353 -7.78 -4.42 12.84
C TRP A 353 -7.96 -2.98 12.37
N PHE A 354 -7.72 -2.70 11.09
CA PHE A 354 -7.91 -1.35 10.55
C PHE A 354 -9.35 -0.85 10.70
N LEU A 355 -10.32 -1.73 10.52
CA LEU A 355 -11.73 -1.38 10.72
C LEU A 355 -12.07 -1.20 12.20
N ALA A 356 -11.53 -2.04 13.08
CA ALA A 356 -11.68 -1.88 14.53
C ALA A 356 -11.11 -0.52 14.99
N GLU A 357 -9.91 -0.14 14.57
CA GLU A 357 -9.34 1.18 14.89
C GLU A 357 -10.17 2.32 14.27
N ASN A 358 -10.72 2.15 13.08
CA ASN A 358 -11.63 3.14 12.49
C ASN A 358 -12.97 3.24 13.24
N ILE A 359 -13.46 2.16 13.87
CA ILE A 359 -14.59 2.21 14.82
C ILE A 359 -14.14 2.95 16.08
N ARG A 360 -12.99 2.63 16.66
CA ARG A 360 -12.42 3.32 17.81
C ARG A 360 -12.42 4.84 17.66
N TRP A 361 -12.08 5.32 16.46
CA TRP A 361 -11.96 6.74 16.15
C TRP A 361 -13.18 7.32 15.43
N GLY A 362 -14.34 6.66 15.52
CA GLY A 362 -15.65 7.16 15.06
C GLY A 362 -15.81 7.30 13.55
N LYS A 363 -14.95 6.66 12.73
CA LYS A 363 -15.11 6.62 11.26
C LYS A 363 -16.18 5.62 10.84
N PHE A 364 -16.34 4.56 11.62
CA PHE A 364 -17.42 3.58 11.52
C PHE A 364 -18.18 3.52 12.84
N THR A 365 -19.41 3.06 12.79
CA THR A 365 -20.24 2.83 13.98
C THR A 365 -19.93 1.48 14.61
N PRO A 366 -20.17 1.30 15.92
CA PRO A 366 -19.90 0.02 16.62
C PRO A 366 -20.64 -1.19 16.04
N ASP A 367 -21.77 -0.98 15.38
CA ASP A 367 -22.60 -2.01 14.74
C ASP A 367 -22.15 -2.36 13.31
N THR A 368 -21.02 -1.83 12.85
CA THR A 368 -20.46 -2.14 11.53
C THR A 368 -20.13 -3.63 11.42
N ASP A 369 -20.70 -4.32 10.44
CA ASP A 369 -20.32 -5.70 10.11
C ASP A 369 -18.95 -5.72 9.43
N ILE A 370 -17.91 -5.79 10.27
CA ILE A 370 -16.50 -5.80 9.84
C ILE A 370 -16.26 -6.97 8.88
N LYS A 371 -16.78 -8.16 9.20
CA LYS A 371 -16.53 -9.37 8.41
C LYS A 371 -17.11 -9.23 7.00
N ALA A 372 -18.35 -8.83 6.88
CA ALA A 372 -18.99 -8.64 5.57
C ALA A 372 -18.27 -7.56 4.74
N LEU A 373 -17.81 -6.49 5.38
CA LEU A 373 -17.08 -5.42 4.69
C LEU A 373 -15.71 -5.88 4.23
N VAL A 374 -14.97 -6.64 5.04
CA VAL A 374 -13.68 -7.23 4.67
C VAL A 374 -13.86 -8.22 3.51
N ASP A 375 -14.82 -9.13 3.60
CA ASP A 375 -15.10 -10.12 2.56
C ASP A 375 -15.48 -9.47 1.21
N LYS A 376 -16.06 -8.29 1.24
CA LYS A 376 -16.46 -7.55 0.04
C LYS A 376 -15.28 -6.88 -0.68
N VAL A 377 -14.28 -6.38 0.06
CA VAL A 377 -13.20 -5.54 -0.47
C VAL A 377 -11.90 -6.34 -0.67
N ASN A 378 -11.61 -7.28 0.21
CA ASN A 378 -10.39 -8.06 0.16
C ASN A 378 -10.49 -9.18 -0.87
N ARG A 379 -9.55 -9.22 -1.82
CA ARG A 379 -9.53 -10.16 -2.94
C ARG A 379 -8.34 -11.12 -2.84
N GLU A 380 -8.18 -11.76 -1.68
CA GLU A 380 -7.18 -12.83 -1.50
C GLU A 380 -7.35 -13.98 -2.52
N ASP A 381 -8.54 -14.17 -3.06
CA ASP A 381 -8.83 -15.14 -4.11
C ASP A 381 -8.02 -14.84 -5.39
N ILE A 382 -7.96 -13.59 -5.83
CA ILE A 382 -7.17 -13.16 -7.00
C ILE A 382 -5.69 -13.29 -6.68
N TRP A 383 -5.27 -12.92 -5.45
CA TRP A 383 -3.88 -13.05 -5.02
C TRP A 383 -3.40 -14.51 -5.10
N ARG A 384 -4.21 -15.46 -4.60
CA ARG A 384 -3.88 -16.90 -4.62
C ARG A 384 -3.75 -17.44 -6.03
N GLN A 385 -4.60 -16.99 -6.96
CA GLN A 385 -4.49 -17.37 -8.36
C GLN A 385 -3.22 -16.79 -9.00
N ALA A 386 -2.95 -15.50 -8.78
CA ALA A 386 -1.74 -14.85 -9.30
C ALA A 386 -0.47 -15.50 -8.75
N ALA A 387 -0.41 -15.82 -7.47
CA ALA A 387 0.71 -16.50 -6.84
C ALA A 387 0.97 -17.89 -7.47
N LYS A 388 -0.11 -18.65 -7.70
CA LYS A 388 -0.02 -19.97 -8.37
C LYS A 388 0.49 -19.84 -9.81
N ASP A 389 -0.05 -18.91 -10.59
CA ASP A 389 0.31 -18.69 -11.98
C ASP A 389 1.75 -18.16 -12.12
N LEU A 390 2.22 -17.39 -11.12
CA LEU A 390 3.60 -16.88 -11.01
C LEU A 390 4.59 -17.97 -10.56
N GLY A 391 4.11 -19.14 -10.10
CA GLY A 391 4.94 -20.21 -9.60
C GLY A 391 5.50 -19.99 -8.19
N VAL A 392 4.81 -19.19 -7.37
CA VAL A 392 5.16 -19.02 -5.95
C VAL A 392 5.08 -20.38 -5.26
N ALA A 393 6.12 -20.72 -4.48
CA ALA A 393 6.16 -21.98 -3.76
C ALA A 393 4.94 -22.14 -2.83
N ALA A 394 4.37 -23.33 -2.78
CA ALA A 394 3.18 -23.58 -1.97
C ALA A 394 3.39 -23.29 -0.48
N THR A 395 4.62 -23.39 0.01
CA THR A 395 5.04 -23.03 1.38
C THR A 395 4.96 -21.53 1.65
N ASP A 396 5.06 -20.69 0.62
CA ASP A 396 5.04 -19.23 0.72
C ASP A 396 3.63 -18.65 0.52
N ILE A 397 2.67 -19.51 0.16
CA ILE A 397 1.25 -19.14 0.07
C ILE A 397 0.60 -19.39 1.43
N PRO A 398 0.17 -18.35 2.17
CA PRO A 398 -0.46 -18.52 3.47
C PRO A 398 -1.68 -19.45 3.40
N ALA A 399 -1.75 -20.43 4.30
CA ALA A 399 -2.87 -21.37 4.36
C ALA A 399 -4.15 -20.73 4.93
N SER A 400 -4.01 -19.68 5.75
CA SER A 400 -5.09 -18.97 6.43
C SER A 400 -5.24 -17.55 5.95
N SER A 401 -6.46 -17.02 6.00
CA SER A 401 -6.78 -15.60 5.82
C SER A 401 -6.43 -14.74 7.05
N SER A 402 -6.03 -15.38 8.14
CA SER A 402 -5.70 -14.74 9.41
C SER A 402 -4.29 -15.09 9.86
N ARG A 403 -3.57 -14.10 10.40
CA ARG A 403 -2.32 -14.30 11.13
C ARG A 403 -2.53 -14.68 12.61
N GLY A 404 -3.79 -14.71 13.07
CA GLY A 404 -4.13 -14.96 14.45
C GLY A 404 -4.05 -13.70 15.32
N LYS A 405 -3.77 -13.92 16.62
CA LYS A 405 -3.68 -12.83 17.60
C LYS A 405 -2.39 -12.04 17.43
N GLU A 406 -2.51 -10.73 17.54
CA GLU A 406 -1.39 -9.80 17.46
C GLU A 406 -1.21 -9.06 18.78
N THR A 407 0.04 -8.86 19.20
CA THR A 407 0.37 -8.16 20.44
C THR A 407 1.12 -6.88 20.12
N PHE A 408 0.70 -5.76 20.69
CA PHE A 408 1.29 -4.45 20.48
C PHE A 408 2.28 -4.08 21.60
N PHE A 409 3.06 -3.02 21.38
CA PHE A 409 4.11 -2.56 22.28
C PHE A 409 3.63 -2.24 23.71
N ASP A 410 2.36 -1.87 23.88
CA ASP A 410 1.71 -1.54 25.16
C ASP A 410 1.06 -2.76 25.85
N GLY A 411 1.31 -3.96 25.32
CA GLY A 411 0.76 -5.21 25.82
C GLY A 411 -0.69 -5.48 25.46
N LYS A 412 -1.32 -4.61 24.65
CA LYS A 412 -2.67 -4.88 24.13
C LYS A 412 -2.61 -6.01 23.12
N VAL A 413 -3.64 -6.87 23.15
CA VAL A 413 -3.78 -7.99 22.24
C VAL A 413 -4.99 -7.77 21.35
N PHE A 414 -4.79 -7.84 20.05
CA PHE A 414 -5.86 -7.87 19.06
C PHE A 414 -6.15 -9.32 18.66
N ASP A 415 -7.39 -9.74 18.85
CA ASP A 415 -7.92 -11.01 18.38
C ASP A 415 -8.88 -10.73 17.22
N PRO A 416 -8.56 -11.13 15.99
CA PRO A 416 -9.43 -10.88 14.84
C PRO A 416 -10.78 -11.60 14.92
N GLU A 417 -10.88 -12.68 15.74
CA GLU A 417 -12.14 -13.39 15.99
C GLU A 417 -13.01 -12.66 17.03
N ASN A 418 -12.44 -11.71 17.78
CA ASN A 418 -13.17 -10.92 18.78
C ASN A 418 -12.67 -9.46 18.85
N PRO A 419 -12.88 -8.68 17.79
CA PRO A 419 -12.44 -7.30 17.74
C PRO A 419 -13.11 -6.39 18.80
N SER A 420 -14.32 -6.76 19.28
CA SER A 420 -15.01 -6.01 20.33
C SER A 420 -14.25 -6.05 21.65
N ALA A 421 -13.71 -7.20 22.06
CA ALA A 421 -12.93 -7.31 23.28
C ALA A 421 -11.66 -6.43 23.23
N TYR A 422 -11.02 -6.33 22.06
CA TYR A 422 -9.91 -5.41 21.85
C TYR A 422 -10.37 -3.95 22.05
N LEU A 423 -11.44 -3.53 21.40
CA LEU A 423 -12.00 -2.19 21.53
C LEU A 423 -12.36 -1.86 22.98
N ASP A 424 -12.94 -2.81 23.72
CA ASP A 424 -13.30 -2.63 25.13
C ASP A 424 -12.08 -2.45 26.04
N SER A 425 -10.94 -3.04 25.68
CA SER A 425 -9.69 -2.93 26.41
C SER A 425 -9.00 -1.54 26.31
N LEU A 426 -9.44 -0.69 25.37
CA LEU A 426 -8.82 0.60 25.07
C LEU A 426 -9.48 1.71 25.88
N ALA A 427 -8.66 2.48 26.65
CA ALA A 427 -9.16 3.54 27.52
C ALA A 427 -9.58 4.80 26.77
N ILE A 428 -8.85 5.19 25.73
CA ILE A 428 -9.11 6.41 24.96
C ILE A 428 -9.71 6.05 23.61
N LYS A 429 -10.89 6.58 23.34
CA LYS A 429 -11.69 6.37 22.12
C LYS A 429 -12.35 7.71 21.76
N ALA A 430 -12.77 7.87 20.50
CA ALA A 430 -13.64 8.99 20.14
C ALA A 430 -14.88 9.02 21.04
N ALA A 431 -15.37 10.21 21.34
CA ALA A 431 -16.63 10.37 22.03
C ALA A 431 -17.75 9.77 21.17
N SER A 432 -18.54 8.86 21.78
CA SER A 432 -19.72 8.26 21.17
C SER A 432 -20.85 9.27 20.99
#